data_a9e0a02d93b55586d5490bffeeb38524
#
_entry.id   a9e0a02d93b55586d5490bffeeb38524
#
_cell.length_a   1.000
_cell.length_b   1.000
_cell.length_c   1.000
_cell.angle_alpha   90.00
_cell.angle_beta   90.00
_cell.angle_gamma   90.00
#
_symmetry.space_group_name_H-M   'P 1'
#
loop_
_entity.id
_entity.type
_entity.pdbx_description
1 polymer ?
#
loop_
_entity_poly.entity_id
_entity_poly.type
_entity_poly.pdbx_seq_one_letter_code
_entity_poly.pdbx_strand_id
1 'polypeptide(L)'
;MLILVGGSASGKSTIEKILCEKYGYNKIVSYTTRSPREGEIDGVDYHYISKEEFLNKAQSGFFAEIGVYNGWYYGSAVEDCTTDKVAVLTPHGMRQLKTKSDIDVTSIYIKVPRRDRLIKILQRKDDIEEAKRRDASDVGQFDGIEDEVTYVIENPEYKFTPQDMAVFVHQKYTSTQKTSINKCKTILCDVDEVINNLVEKILVEYNKQYNDSLTLNDITDWEVKKFIKPECENIFTEFGTDEFLSSLELQPKAKEVIGKLMAKYNFYFVTSTYPDHVRVKDEWLKRNIPQYDSGMLVVCRDKHLVHGDILIDDCIGNFTLDYTKDSPVKYNFIFDKPWNRSVQEDNTKNFRVHGWDEIYELIDKLEDF
;
A
#
# COMPACT_ATOMS: atom_id res chain seq x y z
N MET A 1 7.91 -2.53 11.32
CA MET A 1 8.79 -1.64 12.09
C MET A 1 9.85 -0.98 11.20
N LEU A 2 10.37 0.18 11.62
CA LEU A 2 11.46 0.88 10.93
C LEU A 2 12.82 0.51 11.53
N ILE A 3 13.78 0.11 10.70
CA ILE A 3 15.16 -0.16 11.12
C ILE A 3 16.11 0.80 10.43
N LEU A 4 16.93 1.49 11.21
CA LEU A 4 18.04 2.32 10.74
C LEU A 4 19.35 1.56 10.84
N VAL A 5 20.03 1.38 9.72
CA VAL A 5 21.33 0.72 9.61
C VAL A 5 22.35 1.72 9.09
N GLY A 6 23.60 1.61 9.49
CA GLY A 6 24.67 2.49 9.01
C GLY A 6 25.89 2.45 9.92
N GLY A 7 27.03 2.87 9.41
CA GLY A 7 28.28 2.90 10.17
C GLY A 7 28.25 3.87 11.36
N SER A 8 29.24 3.74 12.23
CA SER A 8 29.45 4.64 13.37
C SER A 8 29.52 6.09 12.89
N ALA A 9 28.91 7.00 13.65
CA ALA A 9 28.78 8.42 13.31
C ALA A 9 27.91 8.77 12.08
N SER A 10 27.21 7.85 11.43
CA SER A 10 26.33 8.18 10.29
C SER A 10 25.07 8.98 10.66
N GLY A 11 24.82 9.25 11.95
CA GLY A 11 23.72 10.08 12.42
C GLY A 11 22.44 9.32 12.83
N LYS A 12 22.43 7.99 12.79
CA LYS A 12 21.26 7.15 13.08
C LYS A 12 20.51 7.51 14.38
N SER A 13 21.23 7.58 15.49
CA SER A 13 20.61 7.86 16.80
C SER A 13 20.02 9.28 16.88
N THR A 14 20.60 10.24 16.16
CA THR A 14 20.04 11.59 16.07
C THR A 14 18.78 11.59 15.21
N ILE A 15 18.78 10.85 14.10
CA ILE A 15 17.61 10.66 13.24
C ILE A 15 16.50 9.95 14.02
N GLU A 16 16.79 8.85 14.70
CA GLU A 16 15.86 8.11 15.57
C GLU A 16 15.18 9.05 16.59
N LYS A 17 15.98 9.87 17.30
CA LYS A 17 15.45 10.85 18.26
C LYS A 17 14.48 11.84 17.62
N ILE A 18 14.82 12.38 16.44
CA ILE A 18 13.96 13.33 15.71
C ILE A 18 12.68 12.63 15.23
N LEU A 19 12.76 11.37 14.79
CA LEU A 19 11.58 10.58 14.41
C LEU A 19 10.63 10.40 15.58
N CYS A 20 11.16 10.08 16.76
CA CYS A 20 10.34 9.97 17.98
C CYS A 20 9.71 11.32 18.38
N GLU A 21 10.48 12.40 18.39
CA GLU A 21 10.03 13.71 18.85
C GLU A 21 9.03 14.39 17.91
N LYS A 22 9.20 14.23 16.58
CA LYS A 22 8.43 14.99 15.58
C LYS A 22 7.39 14.18 14.82
N TYR A 23 7.58 12.87 14.70
CA TYR A 23 6.76 12.02 13.83
C TYR A 23 6.03 10.90 14.57
N GLY A 24 6.12 10.90 15.93
CA GLY A 24 5.35 9.98 16.75
C GLY A 24 5.82 8.52 16.73
N TYR A 25 7.06 8.27 16.31
CA TYR A 25 7.65 6.94 16.44
C TYR A 25 8.01 6.63 17.90
N ASN A 26 7.96 5.37 18.25
CA ASN A 26 8.39 4.88 19.54
C ASN A 26 9.72 4.13 19.40
N LYS A 27 10.73 4.50 20.19
CA LYS A 27 12.00 3.77 20.24
C LYS A 27 11.77 2.39 20.85
N ILE A 28 12.44 1.35 20.31
CA ILE A 28 12.54 0.05 20.98
C ILE A 28 13.50 0.18 22.18
N VAL A 29 13.03 -0.25 23.35
CA VAL A 29 13.87 -0.39 24.54
C VAL A 29 14.42 -1.81 24.57
N SER A 30 15.67 -1.99 24.09
CA SER A 30 16.31 -3.30 24.05
C SER A 30 16.72 -3.80 25.43
N TYR A 31 16.79 -5.10 25.59
CA TYR A 31 17.35 -5.78 26.75
C TYR A 31 18.86 -5.87 26.66
N THR A 32 19.57 -5.72 27.82
CA THR A 32 21.01 -5.88 27.85
C THR A 32 21.51 -6.50 29.16
N THR A 33 22.61 -7.23 29.06
CA THR A 33 23.33 -7.77 30.25
C THR A 33 24.42 -6.83 30.74
N ARG A 34 24.61 -5.68 30.10
CA ARG A 34 25.53 -4.63 30.52
C ARG A 34 24.95 -3.89 31.74
N SER A 35 25.81 -3.57 32.69
CA SER A 35 25.40 -2.69 33.79
C SER A 35 25.05 -1.29 33.31
N PRO A 36 24.06 -0.61 33.92
CA PRO A 36 23.71 0.77 33.62
C PRO A 36 24.91 1.70 33.75
N ARG A 37 25.00 2.70 32.89
CA ARG A 37 25.93 3.82 33.04
C ARG A 37 25.32 4.91 33.90
N GLU A 38 26.16 5.84 34.33
CA GLU A 38 25.67 7.02 35.07
C GLU A 38 24.65 7.81 34.21
N GLY A 39 23.47 8.03 34.76
CA GLY A 39 22.36 8.72 34.10
C GLY A 39 21.44 7.86 33.23
N GLU A 40 21.75 6.59 33.01
CA GLU A 40 20.85 5.65 32.30
C GLU A 40 19.76 5.12 33.23
N ILE A 41 18.53 5.00 32.72
CA ILE A 41 17.35 4.58 33.46
C ILE A 41 16.83 3.25 32.92
N ASP A 42 16.62 2.28 33.82
CA ASP A 42 16.02 0.99 33.45
C ASP A 42 14.59 1.17 32.89
N GLY A 43 14.28 0.44 31.84
CA GLY A 43 13.01 0.54 31.12
C GLY A 43 12.87 1.77 30.21
N VAL A 44 13.88 2.66 30.17
CA VAL A 44 13.92 3.85 29.30
C VAL A 44 15.05 3.75 28.29
N ASP A 45 16.29 3.55 28.78
CA ASP A 45 17.46 3.40 27.91
C ASP A 45 17.63 1.96 27.46
N TYR A 46 17.54 1.04 28.41
CA TYR A 46 17.56 -0.41 28.24
C TYR A 46 16.77 -1.10 29.34
N HIS A 47 16.37 -2.34 29.13
CA HIS A 47 16.01 -3.27 30.18
C HIS A 47 17.28 -4.01 30.64
N TYR A 48 17.75 -3.70 31.84
CA TYR A 48 18.99 -4.29 32.37
C TYR A 48 18.67 -5.58 33.12
N ILE A 49 19.13 -6.72 32.55
CA ILE A 49 18.86 -8.05 33.10
C ILE A 49 20.15 -8.84 33.29
N SER A 50 20.10 -9.88 34.12
CA SER A 50 21.23 -10.78 34.30
C SER A 50 21.51 -11.60 33.02
N LYS A 51 22.75 -12.09 32.91
CA LYS A 51 23.13 -12.98 31.80
C LYS A 51 22.28 -14.26 31.79
N GLU A 52 21.98 -14.81 32.96
CA GLU A 52 21.18 -16.02 33.11
C GLU A 52 19.75 -15.77 32.61
N GLU A 53 19.14 -14.68 33.04
CA GLU A 53 17.81 -14.27 32.57
C GLU A 53 17.76 -14.04 31.06
N PHE A 54 18.79 -13.36 30.53
CA PHE A 54 18.89 -13.14 29.08
C PHE A 54 18.92 -14.45 28.29
N LEU A 55 19.74 -15.41 28.72
CA LEU A 55 19.85 -16.70 28.05
C LEU A 55 18.55 -17.51 28.14
N ASN A 56 17.85 -17.48 29.28
CA ASN A 56 16.55 -18.14 29.45
C ASN A 56 15.52 -17.53 28.50
N LYS A 57 15.45 -16.19 28.40
CA LYS A 57 14.59 -15.49 27.44
C LYS A 57 14.95 -15.80 25.99
N ALA A 58 16.23 -15.89 25.67
CA ALA A 58 16.70 -16.27 24.34
C ALA A 58 16.26 -17.70 23.94
N GLN A 59 16.37 -18.65 24.85
CA GLN A 59 15.92 -20.04 24.63
C GLN A 59 14.42 -20.16 24.44
N SER A 60 13.61 -19.31 25.08
CA SER A 60 12.16 -19.30 24.93
C SER A 60 11.68 -18.60 23.64
N GLY A 61 12.58 -18.06 22.82
CA GLY A 61 12.19 -17.33 21.60
C GLY A 61 11.68 -15.91 21.87
N PHE A 62 11.92 -15.37 23.07
CA PHE A 62 11.45 -14.03 23.47
C PHE A 62 12.01 -12.91 22.59
N PHE A 63 13.27 -13.06 22.10
CA PHE A 63 13.92 -12.03 21.31
C PHE A 63 13.69 -12.20 19.81
N ALA A 64 13.42 -11.11 19.14
CA ALA A 64 13.36 -11.02 17.68
C ALA A 64 14.76 -11.01 17.05
N GLU A 65 15.72 -10.33 17.70
CA GLU A 65 17.14 -10.33 17.35
C GLU A 65 18.00 -10.37 18.60
N ILE A 66 19.21 -10.90 18.46
CA ILE A 66 20.23 -10.95 19.52
C ILE A 66 21.55 -10.51 18.93
N GLY A 67 22.24 -9.63 19.65
CA GLY A 67 23.60 -9.21 19.35
C GLY A 67 24.54 -9.38 20.55
N VAL A 68 25.82 -9.58 20.28
CA VAL A 68 26.86 -9.56 21.31
C VAL A 68 27.81 -8.44 20.99
N TYR A 69 28.03 -7.56 21.95
CA TYR A 69 28.92 -6.42 21.81
C TYR A 69 29.75 -6.25 23.08
N ASN A 70 31.06 -6.27 22.96
CA ASN A 70 32.00 -6.22 24.10
C ASN A 70 31.75 -7.29 25.19
N GLY A 71 31.29 -8.47 24.81
CA GLY A 71 30.94 -9.53 25.74
C GLY A 71 29.59 -9.39 26.43
N TRP A 72 28.86 -8.29 26.16
CA TRP A 72 27.49 -8.08 26.64
C TRP A 72 26.48 -8.47 25.58
N TYR A 73 25.39 -9.08 26.03
CA TYR A 73 24.27 -9.45 25.19
C TYR A 73 23.30 -8.27 25.05
N TYR A 74 22.72 -8.15 23.87
CA TYR A 74 21.65 -7.19 23.56
C TYR A 74 20.59 -7.92 22.77
N GLY A 75 19.31 -7.57 22.98
CA GLY A 75 18.21 -8.15 22.21
C GLY A 75 16.94 -7.31 22.30
N SER A 76 16.14 -7.35 21.26
CA SER A 76 14.83 -6.68 21.19
C SER A 76 13.72 -7.74 21.31
N ALA A 77 12.71 -7.49 22.15
CA ALA A 77 11.59 -8.42 22.32
C ALA A 77 10.74 -8.49 21.03
N VAL A 78 10.19 -9.67 20.72
CA VAL A 78 9.31 -9.87 19.56
C VAL A 78 8.08 -8.98 19.67
N GLU A 79 7.49 -8.89 20.86
CA GLU A 79 6.27 -8.09 21.13
C GLU A 79 6.46 -6.58 20.91
N ASP A 80 7.71 -6.09 21.00
CA ASP A 80 8.04 -4.69 20.77
C ASP A 80 8.23 -4.35 19.28
N CYS A 81 8.25 -5.35 18.40
CA CYS A 81 8.54 -5.15 16.98
C CYS A 81 7.29 -4.76 16.17
N THR A 82 6.63 -3.67 16.54
CA THR A 82 5.39 -3.15 15.90
C THR A 82 5.67 -2.07 14.85
N THR A 83 4.68 -1.73 14.05
CA THR A 83 4.83 -0.78 12.92
C THR A 83 5.11 0.65 13.35
N ASP A 84 4.76 1.04 14.57
CA ASP A 84 5.05 2.36 15.16
C ASP A 84 6.48 2.48 15.73
N LYS A 85 7.24 1.37 15.75
CA LYS A 85 8.57 1.33 16.37
C LYS A 85 9.70 1.64 15.39
N VAL A 86 10.71 2.29 15.92
CA VAL A 86 12.00 2.51 15.26
C VAL A 86 13.13 1.94 16.08
N ALA A 87 14.10 1.29 15.42
CA ALA A 87 15.30 0.75 16.04
C ALA A 87 16.57 1.06 15.22
N VAL A 88 17.69 1.28 15.92
CA VAL A 88 19.01 1.37 15.33
C VAL A 88 19.71 0.04 15.54
N LEU A 89 19.91 -0.70 14.45
CA LEU A 89 20.50 -2.04 14.51
C LEU A 89 21.78 -2.18 13.68
N THR A 90 22.55 -3.21 14.00
CA THR A 90 23.64 -3.68 13.13
C THR A 90 23.07 -4.42 11.92
N PRO A 91 23.86 -4.60 10.83
CA PRO A 91 23.43 -5.45 9.71
C PRO A 91 23.02 -6.86 10.15
N HIS A 92 23.74 -7.43 11.12
CA HIS A 92 23.44 -8.75 11.68
C HIS A 92 22.05 -8.80 12.36
N GLY A 93 21.74 -7.83 13.23
CA GLY A 93 20.43 -7.74 13.88
C GLY A 93 19.29 -7.51 12.89
N MET A 94 19.51 -6.67 11.87
CA MET A 94 18.55 -6.48 10.78
C MET A 94 18.27 -7.80 10.04
N ARG A 95 19.30 -8.57 9.70
CA ARG A 95 19.11 -9.86 9.01
C ARG A 95 18.31 -10.85 9.85
N GLN A 96 18.56 -10.92 11.16
CA GLN A 96 17.78 -11.76 12.07
C GLN A 96 16.29 -11.37 12.07
N LEU A 97 15.99 -10.08 12.19
CA LEU A 97 14.61 -9.59 12.14
C LEU A 97 13.92 -9.94 10.82
N LYS A 98 14.61 -9.81 9.70
CA LYS A 98 14.05 -10.16 8.37
C LYS A 98 13.73 -11.65 8.19
N THR A 99 14.27 -12.53 9.02
CA THR A 99 13.90 -13.97 9.01
C THR A 99 12.57 -14.25 9.73
N LYS A 100 12.02 -13.29 10.46
CA LYS A 100 10.76 -13.44 11.19
C LYS A 100 9.60 -13.07 10.28
N SER A 101 8.77 -14.04 9.91
CA SER A 101 7.61 -13.84 9.00
C SER A 101 6.56 -12.89 9.56
N ASP A 102 6.47 -12.79 10.88
CA ASP A 102 5.42 -12.07 11.58
C ASP A 102 5.78 -10.59 11.83
N ILE A 103 7.01 -10.17 11.45
CA ILE A 103 7.49 -8.81 11.65
C ILE A 103 7.70 -8.14 10.29
N ASP A 104 6.85 -7.16 9.96
CA ASP A 104 7.04 -6.34 8.77
C ASP A 104 8.17 -5.32 8.99
N VAL A 105 9.30 -5.54 8.30
CA VAL A 105 10.54 -4.78 8.46
C VAL A 105 10.81 -3.89 7.26
N THR A 106 10.82 -2.58 7.48
CA THR A 106 11.40 -1.62 6.53
C THR A 106 12.78 -1.20 7.03
N SER A 107 13.81 -1.57 6.31
CA SER A 107 15.20 -1.25 6.64
C SER A 107 15.75 -0.14 5.77
N ILE A 108 16.36 0.89 6.40
CA ILE A 108 16.96 2.03 5.71
C ILE A 108 18.44 2.14 6.07
N TYR A 109 19.29 2.05 5.06
CA TYR A 109 20.72 2.25 5.22
C TYR A 109 21.07 3.73 5.07
N ILE A 110 21.61 4.32 6.16
CA ILE A 110 22.15 5.68 6.16
C ILE A 110 23.61 5.60 5.74
N LYS A 111 23.85 5.81 4.45
CA LYS A 111 25.16 5.68 3.82
C LYS A 111 25.91 7.01 3.88
N VAL A 112 26.93 7.06 4.73
CA VAL A 112 27.90 8.16 4.84
C VAL A 112 29.28 7.60 4.56
N PRO A 113 30.08 8.20 3.64
CA PRO A 113 31.42 7.74 3.35
C PRO A 113 32.28 7.60 4.62
N ARG A 114 33.11 6.55 4.70
CA ARG A 114 33.97 6.29 5.86
C ARG A 114 34.83 7.49 6.23
N ARG A 115 35.42 8.16 5.23
CA ARG A 115 36.22 9.37 5.44
C ARG A 115 35.44 10.44 6.22
N ASP A 116 34.21 10.73 5.81
CA ASP A 116 33.40 11.78 6.42
C ASP A 116 33.00 11.42 7.84
N ARG A 117 32.70 10.14 8.09
CA ARG A 117 32.41 9.60 9.43
C ARG A 117 33.61 9.74 10.38
N LEU A 118 34.81 9.43 9.92
CA LEU A 118 36.04 9.60 10.70
C LEU A 118 36.30 11.07 11.04
N ILE A 119 36.15 11.98 10.07
CA ILE A 119 36.27 13.43 10.31
C ILE A 119 35.25 13.85 11.39
N LYS A 120 34.01 13.39 11.30
CA LYS A 120 32.96 13.71 12.28
C LYS A 120 33.26 13.23 13.68
N ILE A 121 33.84 12.04 13.82
CA ILE A 121 34.27 11.48 15.11
C ILE A 121 35.35 12.36 15.73
N LEU A 122 36.36 12.74 14.94
CA LEU A 122 37.46 13.61 15.40
C LEU A 122 36.95 15.00 15.84
N GLN A 123 35.99 15.57 15.10
CA GLN A 123 35.37 16.85 15.44
C GLN A 123 34.59 16.83 16.77
N ARG A 124 34.02 15.68 17.15
CA ARG A 124 33.30 15.51 18.43
C ARG A 124 34.21 15.40 19.64
N LYS A 125 35.49 15.28 19.45
CA LYS A 125 36.46 15.03 20.49
C LYS A 125 36.19 13.72 21.27
N ASP A 126 35.61 12.73 20.59
CA ASP A 126 35.41 11.39 21.14
C ASP A 126 36.79 10.80 21.53
N ASP A 127 36.81 9.87 22.49
CA ASP A 127 38.01 9.14 22.82
C ASP A 127 38.58 8.41 21.60
N ILE A 128 39.88 8.62 21.32
CA ILE A 128 40.53 8.15 20.09
C ILE A 128 40.53 6.62 20.00
N GLU A 129 40.72 5.93 21.12
CA GLU A 129 40.77 4.47 21.14
C GLU A 129 39.36 3.89 20.92
N GLU A 130 38.35 4.50 21.49
CA GLU A 130 36.97 4.13 21.23
C GLU A 130 36.56 4.42 19.76
N ALA A 131 37.03 5.53 19.18
CA ALA A 131 36.82 5.86 17.77
C ALA A 131 37.44 4.81 16.83
N LYS A 132 38.72 4.43 17.10
CA LYS A 132 39.41 3.38 16.34
C LYS A 132 38.68 2.05 16.45
N ARG A 133 38.27 1.66 17.65
CA ARG A 133 37.55 0.43 17.90
C ARG A 133 36.24 0.36 17.12
N ARG A 134 35.45 1.44 17.11
CA ARG A 134 34.21 1.52 16.36
C ARG A 134 34.44 1.44 14.86
N ASP A 135 35.43 2.17 14.35
CA ASP A 135 35.78 2.10 12.93
C ASP A 135 36.23 0.70 12.52
N ALA A 136 37.09 0.07 13.33
CA ALA A 136 37.52 -1.30 13.09
C ALA A 136 36.33 -2.29 13.11
N SER A 137 35.36 -2.09 13.99
CA SER A 137 34.19 -2.95 14.05
C SER A 137 33.25 -2.76 12.85
N ASP A 138 33.26 -1.59 12.20
CA ASP A 138 32.44 -1.31 11.02
C ASP A 138 33.01 -1.95 9.74
N VAL A 139 34.33 -2.29 9.71
CA VAL A 139 34.98 -2.84 8.51
C VAL A 139 34.32 -4.16 8.08
N GLY A 140 33.91 -4.23 6.84
CA GLY A 140 33.29 -5.42 6.24
C GLY A 140 31.84 -5.68 6.65
N GLN A 141 31.31 -5.01 7.70
CA GLN A 141 29.93 -5.25 8.13
C GLN A 141 28.87 -4.76 7.14
N PHE A 142 29.24 -3.75 6.34
CA PHE A 142 28.31 -3.09 5.40
C PHE A 142 28.55 -3.49 3.95
N ASP A 143 29.41 -4.47 3.69
CA ASP A 143 29.67 -4.95 2.33
C ASP A 143 28.41 -5.67 1.79
N GLY A 144 27.90 -5.19 0.65
CA GLY A 144 26.69 -5.73 0.02
C GLY A 144 25.38 -5.37 0.73
N ILE A 145 25.39 -4.56 1.81
CA ILE A 145 24.20 -4.20 2.58
C ILE A 145 23.15 -3.47 1.71
N GLU A 146 23.58 -2.80 0.64
CA GLU A 146 22.72 -2.03 -0.24
C GLU A 146 21.68 -2.90 -0.95
N ASP A 147 22.03 -4.15 -1.26
CA ASP A 147 21.15 -5.14 -1.87
C ASP A 147 20.19 -5.79 -0.84
N GLU A 148 20.48 -5.63 0.45
CA GLU A 148 19.71 -6.26 1.52
C GLU A 148 18.69 -5.32 2.17
N VAL A 149 18.88 -4.01 2.08
CA VAL A 149 18.01 -3.02 2.71
C VAL A 149 16.86 -2.63 1.79
N THR A 150 15.76 -2.14 2.38
CA THR A 150 14.62 -1.64 1.60
C THR A 150 14.97 -0.34 0.88
N TYR A 151 15.73 0.55 1.53
CA TYR A 151 16.18 1.81 0.95
C TYR A 151 17.60 2.17 1.38
N VAL A 152 18.31 2.87 0.49
CA VAL A 152 19.58 3.54 0.79
C VAL A 152 19.34 5.05 0.74
N ILE A 153 19.80 5.76 1.78
CA ILE A 153 19.83 7.22 1.82
C ILE A 153 21.27 7.67 1.97
N GLU A 154 21.82 8.28 0.94
CA GLU A 154 23.20 8.77 0.94
C GLU A 154 23.29 10.18 1.53
N ASN A 155 24.29 10.41 2.38
CA ASN A 155 24.60 11.73 2.93
C ASN A 155 26.09 12.00 2.96
N PRO A 156 26.72 12.10 1.75
CA PRO A 156 28.14 12.43 1.66
C PRO A 156 28.39 13.84 2.24
N GLU A 157 29.55 14.01 2.90
CA GLU A 157 29.97 15.27 3.52
C GLU A 157 28.95 15.87 4.51
N TYR A 158 27.97 15.07 4.95
CA TYR A 158 26.83 15.52 5.76
C TYR A 158 26.05 16.69 5.12
N LYS A 159 25.89 16.63 3.79
CA LYS A 159 25.19 17.64 3.00
C LYS A 159 23.79 17.95 3.52
N PHE A 160 23.09 16.94 3.99
CA PHE A 160 21.78 17.06 4.60
C PHE A 160 21.87 17.08 6.12
N THR A 161 21.10 17.96 6.74
CA THR A 161 21.00 18.03 8.20
C THR A 161 20.31 16.78 8.77
N PRO A 162 20.47 16.48 10.07
CA PRO A 162 19.72 15.39 10.70
C PRO A 162 18.20 15.52 10.56
N GLN A 163 17.70 16.76 10.51
CA GLN A 163 16.28 17.06 10.28
C GLN A 163 15.85 16.66 8.87
N ASP A 164 16.62 17.03 7.85
CA ASP A 164 16.35 16.63 6.46
C ASP A 164 16.38 15.12 6.31
N MET A 165 17.37 14.46 6.91
CA MET A 165 17.49 13.01 6.90
C MET A 165 16.29 12.33 7.58
N ALA A 166 15.79 12.88 8.69
CA ALA A 166 14.59 12.36 9.34
C ALA A 166 13.34 12.52 8.46
N VAL A 167 13.21 13.63 7.71
CA VAL A 167 12.15 13.81 6.70
C VAL A 167 12.23 12.73 5.64
N PHE A 168 13.41 12.50 5.05
CA PHE A 168 13.60 11.48 4.01
C PHE A 168 13.27 10.07 4.51
N VAL A 169 13.75 9.72 5.71
CA VAL A 169 13.44 8.44 6.35
C VAL A 169 11.94 8.29 6.58
N HIS A 170 11.28 9.31 7.15
CA HIS A 170 9.85 9.29 7.39
C HIS A 170 9.05 9.12 6.08
N GLN A 171 9.37 9.86 5.03
CA GLN A 171 8.71 9.75 3.74
C GLN A 171 8.88 8.36 3.13
N LYS A 172 10.09 7.79 3.16
CA LYS A 172 10.35 6.43 2.65
C LYS A 172 9.59 5.38 3.45
N TYR A 173 9.62 5.47 4.78
CA TYR A 173 8.90 4.54 5.64
C TYR A 173 7.38 4.61 5.44
N THR A 174 6.80 5.79 5.43
CA THR A 174 5.35 5.96 5.23
C THR A 174 4.90 5.54 3.84
N SER A 175 5.73 5.74 2.81
CA SER A 175 5.44 5.19 1.48
C SER A 175 5.48 3.66 1.48
N THR A 176 6.42 3.03 2.19
CA THR A 176 6.47 1.57 2.34
C THR A 176 5.30 1.06 3.17
N GLN A 177 4.94 1.74 4.25
CA GLN A 177 3.78 1.36 5.06
C GLN A 177 2.48 1.49 4.25
N LYS A 178 2.34 2.54 3.45
CA LYS A 178 1.26 2.62 2.45
C LYS A 178 1.32 1.44 1.47
N THR A 179 2.51 0.97 1.11
CA THR A 179 2.71 -0.20 0.23
C THR A 179 2.56 -1.54 0.99
N SER A 180 2.89 -1.65 2.28
CA SER A 180 2.72 -2.86 3.09
C SER A 180 1.31 -2.97 3.68
N ILE A 181 0.67 -1.86 4.02
CA ILE A 181 -0.80 -1.78 4.20
C ILE A 181 -1.44 -2.16 2.86
N ASN A 182 -0.75 -1.91 1.77
CA ASN A 182 -1.08 -2.16 0.37
C ASN A 182 -0.45 -3.43 -0.25
N LYS A 183 -0.01 -4.42 0.49
CA LYS A 183 -0.35 -5.82 0.19
C LYS A 183 -1.85 -6.00 0.46
N CYS A 184 -2.51 -4.92 0.53
CA CYS A 184 -3.91 -4.67 0.58
C CYS A 184 -4.46 -5.06 -0.75
N LYS A 185 -5.36 -5.84 -0.69
CA LYS A 185 -6.34 -6.28 -1.64
C LYS A 185 -6.58 -5.21 -2.70
N THR A 186 -6.63 -5.68 -3.91
CA THR A 186 -6.82 -4.87 -5.09
C THR A 186 -8.27 -4.93 -5.52
N ILE A 187 -8.92 -3.78 -5.60
CA ILE A 187 -10.27 -3.62 -6.14
C ILE A 187 -10.16 -3.19 -7.59
N LEU A 188 -10.76 -3.96 -8.47
CA LEU A 188 -10.96 -3.65 -9.88
C LEU A 188 -12.41 -3.19 -10.05
N CYS A 189 -12.61 -2.04 -10.67
CA CYS A 189 -13.93 -1.48 -10.83
C CYS A 189 -14.19 -1.06 -12.27
N ASP A 190 -15.27 -1.52 -12.87
CA ASP A 190 -15.72 -0.98 -14.15
C ASP A 190 -16.12 0.49 -14.01
N VAL A 191 -16.16 1.20 -15.13
CA VAL A 191 -16.49 2.63 -15.16
C VAL A 191 -17.92 2.85 -15.62
N ASP A 192 -18.27 2.29 -16.78
CA ASP A 192 -19.58 2.52 -17.39
C ASP A 192 -20.66 1.74 -16.64
N GLU A 193 -21.79 2.38 -16.33
CA GLU A 193 -22.92 1.83 -15.56
C GLU A 193 -22.61 1.42 -14.10
N VAL A 194 -21.35 1.33 -13.72
CA VAL A 194 -20.94 1.09 -12.32
C VAL A 194 -20.66 2.40 -11.60
N ILE A 195 -19.90 3.30 -12.24
CA ILE A 195 -19.54 4.60 -11.66
C ILE A 195 -20.36 5.74 -12.27
N ASN A 196 -20.71 5.65 -13.55
CA ASN A 196 -21.49 6.62 -14.29
C ASN A 196 -22.84 6.06 -14.78
N ASN A 197 -23.64 6.91 -15.40
CA ASN A 197 -24.98 6.61 -15.90
C ASN A 197 -25.03 6.56 -17.45
N LEU A 198 -24.09 5.88 -18.09
CA LEU A 198 -23.93 5.90 -19.55
C LEU A 198 -25.20 5.46 -20.29
N VAL A 199 -25.74 4.26 -20.00
CA VAL A 199 -26.88 3.70 -20.73
C VAL A 199 -28.14 4.50 -20.46
N GLU A 200 -28.38 4.86 -19.21
CA GLU A 200 -29.56 5.69 -18.86
C GLU A 200 -29.55 7.01 -19.62
N LYS A 201 -28.43 7.69 -19.66
CA LYS A 201 -28.30 8.98 -20.33
C LYS A 201 -28.41 8.87 -21.86
N ILE A 202 -27.78 7.81 -22.43
CA ILE A 202 -27.84 7.59 -23.87
C ILE A 202 -29.27 7.26 -24.34
N LEU A 203 -30.08 6.53 -23.53
CA LEU A 203 -31.47 6.26 -23.80
C LEU A 203 -32.30 7.53 -23.85
N VAL A 204 -32.00 8.55 -23.06
CA VAL A 204 -32.68 9.86 -23.12
C VAL A 204 -32.49 10.52 -24.48
N GLU A 205 -31.29 10.55 -24.99
CA GLU A 205 -30.99 11.13 -26.32
C GLU A 205 -31.58 10.28 -27.45
N TYR A 206 -31.46 8.95 -27.34
CA TYR A 206 -32.07 8.01 -28.27
C TYR A 206 -33.58 8.21 -28.37
N ASN A 207 -34.32 8.21 -27.25
CA ASN A 207 -35.75 8.39 -27.19
C ASN A 207 -36.20 9.70 -27.85
N LYS A 208 -35.43 10.77 -27.63
CA LYS A 208 -35.69 12.07 -28.24
C LYS A 208 -35.51 12.06 -29.76
N GLN A 209 -34.47 11.42 -30.27
CA GLN A 209 -34.15 11.37 -31.70
C GLN A 209 -35.09 10.43 -32.45
N TYR A 210 -35.36 9.27 -31.89
CA TYR A 210 -36.16 8.22 -32.56
C TYR A 210 -37.63 8.21 -32.15
N ASN A 211 -38.08 9.18 -31.36
CA ASN A 211 -39.44 9.24 -30.82
C ASN A 211 -39.87 7.91 -30.21
N ASP A 212 -39.06 7.45 -29.24
CA ASP A 212 -39.25 6.22 -28.49
C ASP A 212 -39.39 6.51 -26.98
N SER A 213 -39.59 5.48 -26.14
CA SER A 213 -39.82 5.64 -24.69
C SER A 213 -39.11 4.58 -23.85
N LEU A 214 -37.98 4.06 -24.34
CA LEU A 214 -37.21 3.06 -23.63
C LEU A 214 -36.66 3.60 -22.32
N THR A 215 -36.80 2.81 -21.27
CA THR A 215 -36.19 3.04 -19.96
C THR A 215 -35.08 2.03 -19.74
N LEU A 216 -34.26 2.26 -18.73
CA LEU A 216 -33.20 1.30 -18.34
C LEU A 216 -33.77 -0.10 -18.03
N ASN A 217 -34.98 -0.18 -17.45
CA ASN A 217 -35.64 -1.45 -17.11
C ASN A 217 -36.12 -2.25 -18.33
N ASP A 218 -36.22 -1.64 -19.48
CA ASP A 218 -36.59 -2.33 -20.72
C ASP A 218 -35.37 -3.08 -21.32
N ILE A 219 -34.14 -2.68 -20.97
CA ILE A 219 -32.92 -3.27 -21.48
C ILE A 219 -32.57 -4.49 -20.61
N THR A 220 -33.10 -5.63 -20.93
CA THR A 220 -32.95 -6.87 -20.16
C THR A 220 -31.90 -7.84 -20.71
N ASP A 221 -31.12 -7.40 -21.69
CA ASP A 221 -30.04 -8.15 -22.30
C ASP A 221 -28.86 -7.21 -22.60
N TRP A 222 -27.63 -7.69 -22.50
CA TRP A 222 -26.42 -6.93 -22.83
C TRP A 222 -26.37 -6.44 -24.28
N GLU A 223 -27.02 -7.15 -25.21
CA GLU A 223 -27.15 -6.72 -26.59
C GLU A 223 -28.26 -5.66 -26.75
N VAL A 224 -27.99 -4.42 -26.40
CA VAL A 224 -28.91 -3.28 -26.48
C VAL A 224 -29.60 -3.16 -27.84
N LYS A 225 -28.96 -3.62 -28.92
CA LYS A 225 -29.47 -3.65 -30.27
C LYS A 225 -30.83 -4.39 -30.40
N LYS A 226 -31.13 -5.31 -29.50
CA LYS A 226 -32.40 -6.06 -29.47
C LYS A 226 -33.61 -5.19 -29.11
N PHE A 227 -33.41 -4.05 -28.51
CA PHE A 227 -34.45 -3.19 -27.94
C PHE A 227 -34.66 -1.89 -28.69
N ILE A 228 -33.62 -1.43 -29.41
CA ILE A 228 -33.64 -0.18 -30.17
C ILE A 228 -34.24 -0.37 -31.56
N LYS A 229 -34.76 0.72 -32.17
CA LYS A 229 -35.27 0.72 -33.53
C LYS A 229 -34.18 0.37 -34.56
N PRO A 230 -34.53 -0.37 -35.62
CA PRO A 230 -33.54 -0.81 -36.63
C PRO A 230 -32.79 0.33 -37.31
N GLU A 231 -33.37 1.53 -37.35
CA GLU A 231 -32.78 2.73 -37.93
C GLU A 231 -31.58 3.24 -37.13
N CYS A 232 -31.51 2.90 -35.84
CA CYS A 232 -30.34 3.13 -35.00
C CYS A 232 -29.45 1.89 -35.02
N GLU A 233 -28.39 1.87 -35.82
CA GLU A 233 -27.54 0.69 -35.98
C GLU A 233 -26.73 0.40 -34.70
N ASN A 234 -26.24 1.44 -34.05
CA ASN A 234 -25.43 1.33 -32.82
C ASN A 234 -25.56 2.59 -31.97
N ILE A 235 -26.33 2.51 -30.90
CA ILE A 235 -26.63 3.60 -29.98
C ILE A 235 -25.32 4.19 -29.34
N PHE A 236 -24.32 3.37 -29.06
CA PHE A 236 -23.07 3.83 -28.46
C PHE A 236 -22.17 4.58 -29.43
N THR A 237 -22.18 4.20 -30.70
CA THR A 237 -21.41 4.90 -31.75
C THR A 237 -22.10 6.20 -32.14
N GLU A 238 -23.44 6.21 -32.18
CA GLU A 238 -24.23 7.36 -32.63
C GLU A 238 -24.23 8.47 -31.57
N PHE A 239 -24.38 8.13 -30.30
CA PHE A 239 -24.51 9.08 -29.21
C PHE A 239 -23.23 9.24 -28.36
N GLY A 240 -22.27 8.33 -28.44
CA GLY A 240 -21.05 8.31 -27.62
C GLY A 240 -20.00 9.32 -28.06
N THR A 241 -20.37 10.58 -28.31
CA THR A 241 -19.40 11.64 -28.62
C THR A 241 -18.59 12.06 -27.39
N ASP A 242 -17.42 12.69 -27.59
CA ASP A 242 -16.59 13.21 -26.51
C ASP A 242 -17.35 14.18 -25.60
N GLU A 243 -18.20 15.04 -26.19
CA GLU A 243 -19.04 15.98 -25.46
C GLU A 243 -20.07 15.24 -24.59
N PHE A 244 -20.74 14.25 -25.15
CA PHE A 244 -21.70 13.41 -24.43
C PHE A 244 -20.99 12.65 -23.29
N LEU A 245 -19.91 11.95 -23.56
CA LEU A 245 -19.15 11.18 -22.55
C LEU A 245 -18.61 12.07 -21.42
N SER A 246 -18.17 13.29 -21.77
CA SER A 246 -17.74 14.28 -20.76
C SER A 246 -18.88 14.75 -19.85
N SER A 247 -20.13 14.65 -20.28
CA SER A 247 -21.32 15.10 -19.57
C SER A 247 -21.94 14.06 -18.65
N LEU A 248 -21.42 12.81 -18.63
CA LEU A 248 -21.95 11.75 -17.77
C LEU A 248 -21.90 12.13 -16.29
N GLU A 249 -22.87 11.62 -15.55
CA GLU A 249 -23.02 11.87 -14.12
C GLU A 249 -22.58 10.66 -13.30
N LEU A 250 -22.14 10.90 -12.07
CA LEU A 250 -21.79 9.83 -11.15
C LEU A 250 -23.04 9.12 -10.63
N GLN A 251 -22.93 7.81 -10.46
CA GLN A 251 -23.88 7.05 -9.65
C GLN A 251 -23.94 7.62 -8.21
N PRO A 252 -25.11 7.56 -7.58
CA PRO A 252 -25.27 8.03 -6.20
C PRO A 252 -24.22 7.43 -5.27
N LYS A 253 -23.57 8.28 -4.44
CA LYS A 253 -22.52 7.89 -3.47
C LYS A 253 -21.21 7.38 -4.05
N ALA A 254 -21.08 7.14 -5.35
CA ALA A 254 -19.86 6.60 -5.98
C ALA A 254 -18.60 7.37 -5.55
N LYS A 255 -18.60 8.69 -5.69
CA LYS A 255 -17.44 9.54 -5.33
C LYS A 255 -17.01 9.39 -3.88
N GLU A 256 -17.96 9.37 -2.95
CA GLU A 256 -17.68 9.26 -1.51
C GLU A 256 -17.08 7.90 -1.16
N VAL A 257 -17.74 6.83 -1.63
CA VAL A 257 -17.36 5.46 -1.32
C VAL A 257 -16.05 5.08 -1.99
N ILE A 258 -15.85 5.43 -3.26
CA ILE A 258 -14.57 5.22 -3.97
C ILE A 258 -13.43 5.92 -3.21
N GLY A 259 -13.64 7.16 -2.76
CA GLY A 259 -12.64 7.88 -1.96
C GLY A 259 -12.28 7.17 -0.66
N LYS A 260 -13.25 6.58 0.04
CA LYS A 260 -13.02 5.75 1.24
C LYS A 260 -12.26 4.47 0.93
N LEU A 261 -12.61 3.79 -0.17
CA LEU A 261 -11.95 2.55 -0.61
C LEU A 261 -10.52 2.82 -1.06
N MET A 262 -10.27 3.88 -1.84
CA MET A 262 -8.92 4.27 -2.27
C MET A 262 -8.00 4.66 -1.11
N ALA A 263 -8.56 5.07 0.03
CA ALA A 263 -7.78 5.32 1.24
C ALA A 263 -7.28 4.04 1.93
N LYS A 264 -7.95 2.90 1.69
CA LYS A 264 -7.66 1.62 2.36
C LYS A 264 -7.05 0.58 1.41
N TYR A 265 -7.38 0.61 0.11
CA TYR A 265 -7.12 -0.45 -0.87
C TYR A 265 -6.47 0.09 -2.14
N ASN A 266 -5.76 -0.77 -2.87
CA ASN A 266 -5.39 -0.48 -4.26
C ASN A 266 -6.66 -0.48 -5.09
N PHE A 267 -6.95 0.59 -5.78
CA PHE A 267 -8.16 0.74 -6.57
C PHE A 267 -7.81 1.05 -8.02
N TYR A 268 -8.26 0.21 -8.95
CA TYR A 268 -8.04 0.39 -10.38
C TYR A 268 -9.38 0.46 -11.11
N PHE A 269 -9.46 1.38 -12.05
CA PHE A 269 -10.60 1.53 -12.96
C PHE A 269 -10.31 0.70 -14.21
N VAL A 270 -11.10 -0.37 -14.42
CA VAL A 270 -10.88 -1.33 -15.52
C VAL A 270 -12.03 -1.22 -16.50
N THR A 271 -11.76 -0.65 -17.67
CA THR A 271 -12.83 -0.35 -18.65
C THR A 271 -12.52 -0.94 -20.01
N SER A 272 -13.59 -1.36 -20.71
CA SER A 272 -13.57 -1.71 -22.13
C SER A 272 -14.09 -0.52 -22.92
N THR A 273 -13.19 0.28 -23.49
CA THR A 273 -13.57 1.47 -24.26
C THR A 273 -12.86 1.52 -25.61
N TYR A 274 -13.41 2.25 -26.56
CA TYR A 274 -12.75 2.50 -27.83
C TYR A 274 -11.48 3.37 -27.61
N PRO A 275 -10.41 3.14 -28.40
CA PRO A 275 -9.16 3.89 -28.26
C PRO A 275 -9.35 5.41 -28.27
N ASP A 276 -10.23 5.92 -29.11
CA ASP A 276 -10.52 7.36 -29.24
C ASP A 276 -11.18 7.95 -28.01
N HIS A 277 -11.87 7.15 -27.21
CA HIS A 277 -12.58 7.58 -26.00
C HIS A 277 -11.72 7.47 -24.71
N VAL A 278 -10.53 6.90 -24.78
CA VAL A 278 -9.65 6.74 -23.60
C VAL A 278 -9.35 8.08 -22.96
N ARG A 279 -9.00 9.07 -23.77
CA ARG A 279 -8.66 10.42 -23.28
C ARG A 279 -9.83 11.08 -22.56
N VAL A 280 -11.02 11.05 -23.14
CA VAL A 280 -12.20 11.67 -22.54
C VAL A 280 -12.61 10.98 -21.24
N LYS A 281 -12.46 9.67 -21.16
CA LYS A 281 -12.74 8.88 -19.96
C LYS A 281 -11.73 9.19 -18.85
N ASP A 282 -10.43 9.29 -19.17
CA ASP A 282 -9.40 9.69 -18.23
C ASP A 282 -9.63 11.11 -17.67
N GLU A 283 -9.97 12.06 -18.54
CA GLU A 283 -10.32 13.43 -18.14
C GLU A 283 -11.60 13.48 -17.29
N TRP A 284 -12.59 12.64 -17.61
CA TRP A 284 -13.81 12.53 -16.83
C TRP A 284 -13.54 11.99 -15.42
N LEU A 285 -12.72 10.93 -15.28
CA LEU A 285 -12.32 10.38 -13.99
C LEU A 285 -11.55 11.40 -13.16
N LYS A 286 -10.58 12.13 -13.73
CA LYS A 286 -9.83 13.21 -13.05
C LYS A 286 -10.74 14.29 -12.48
N ARG A 287 -11.78 14.66 -13.21
CA ARG A 287 -12.72 15.70 -12.80
C ARG A 287 -13.65 15.23 -11.67
N ASN A 288 -14.06 13.97 -11.70
CA ASN A 288 -15.10 13.46 -10.82
C ASN A 288 -14.58 12.74 -9.58
N ILE A 289 -13.40 12.10 -9.64
CA ILE A 289 -12.78 11.33 -8.56
C ILE A 289 -11.47 12.02 -8.13
N PRO A 290 -11.48 12.80 -7.04
CA PRO A 290 -10.32 13.63 -6.65
C PRO A 290 -9.02 12.87 -6.38
N GLN A 291 -9.12 11.59 -5.98
CA GLN A 291 -7.96 10.73 -5.68
C GLN A 291 -7.44 9.98 -6.90
N TYR A 292 -8.11 10.09 -8.04
CA TYR A 292 -7.74 9.38 -9.27
C TYR A 292 -6.45 9.94 -9.90
N ASP A 293 -5.62 9.02 -10.36
CA ASP A 293 -4.46 9.27 -11.22
C ASP A 293 -4.56 8.41 -12.48
N SER A 294 -4.09 8.91 -13.63
CA SER A 294 -4.16 8.17 -14.90
C SER A 294 -3.49 6.79 -14.86
N GLY A 295 -2.52 6.56 -13.97
CA GLY A 295 -1.91 5.26 -13.75
C GLY A 295 -2.86 4.23 -13.13
N MET A 296 -4.03 4.65 -12.65
CA MET A 296 -5.07 3.76 -12.12
C MET A 296 -6.06 3.28 -13.20
N LEU A 297 -5.99 3.81 -14.42
CA LEU A 297 -6.87 3.40 -15.52
C LEU A 297 -6.26 2.23 -16.30
N VAL A 298 -6.97 1.12 -16.32
CA VAL A 298 -6.66 -0.07 -17.11
C VAL A 298 -7.67 -0.17 -18.24
N VAL A 299 -7.22 -0.01 -19.47
CA VAL A 299 -8.07 -0.20 -20.65
C VAL A 299 -7.85 -1.61 -21.17
N CYS A 300 -8.85 -2.46 -20.98
CA CYS A 300 -8.75 -3.88 -21.33
C CYS A 300 -10.13 -4.40 -21.75
N ARG A 301 -10.22 -5.01 -22.94
CA ARG A 301 -11.45 -5.62 -23.42
C ARG A 301 -11.76 -6.93 -22.69
N ASP A 302 -10.75 -7.74 -22.48
CA ASP A 302 -10.85 -9.02 -21.77
C ASP A 302 -10.38 -8.83 -20.32
N LYS A 303 -11.33 -8.51 -19.42
CA LYS A 303 -11.03 -8.25 -18.02
C LYS A 303 -10.53 -9.48 -17.24
N HIS A 304 -10.64 -10.69 -17.81
CA HIS A 304 -10.02 -11.89 -17.22
C HIS A 304 -8.49 -11.86 -17.21
N LEU A 305 -7.88 -10.96 -17.98
CA LEU A 305 -6.42 -10.73 -17.96
C LEU A 305 -5.95 -9.87 -16.80
N VAL A 306 -6.88 -9.24 -16.07
CA VAL A 306 -6.56 -8.32 -14.98
C VAL A 306 -6.81 -9.02 -13.64
N HIS A 307 -5.75 -9.16 -12.84
CA HIS A 307 -5.81 -9.83 -11.54
C HIS A 307 -6.04 -8.85 -10.39
N GLY A 308 -6.89 -9.24 -9.45
CA GLY A 308 -7.20 -8.47 -8.26
C GLY A 308 -7.89 -9.34 -7.20
N ASP A 309 -8.38 -8.72 -6.14
CA ASP A 309 -9.13 -9.45 -5.11
C ASP A 309 -10.64 -9.31 -5.30
N ILE A 310 -11.11 -8.14 -5.70
CA ILE A 310 -12.52 -7.87 -6.03
C ILE A 310 -12.62 -7.31 -7.44
N LEU A 311 -13.60 -7.78 -8.21
CA LEU A 311 -14.09 -7.12 -9.42
C LEU A 311 -15.51 -6.61 -9.19
N ILE A 312 -15.71 -5.31 -9.39
CA ILE A 312 -17.03 -4.66 -9.39
C ILE A 312 -17.38 -4.35 -10.84
N ASP A 313 -18.43 -4.98 -11.36
CA ASP A 313 -18.80 -4.87 -12.77
C ASP A 313 -20.31 -5.12 -12.93
N ASP A 314 -20.92 -4.64 -14.02
CA ASP A 314 -22.31 -4.91 -14.36
C ASP A 314 -22.46 -5.96 -15.47
N CYS A 315 -21.37 -6.23 -16.21
CA CYS A 315 -21.34 -7.18 -17.30
C CYS A 315 -20.95 -8.59 -16.82
N ILE A 316 -21.90 -9.51 -16.88
CA ILE A 316 -21.72 -10.91 -16.47
C ILE A 316 -20.56 -11.60 -17.20
N GLY A 317 -20.32 -11.25 -18.47
CA GLY A 317 -19.24 -11.81 -19.27
C GLY A 317 -17.84 -11.52 -18.73
N ASN A 318 -17.68 -10.56 -17.80
CA ASN A 318 -16.41 -10.20 -17.19
C ASN A 318 -16.10 -11.04 -15.94
N PHE A 319 -17.04 -11.85 -15.44
CA PHE A 319 -16.88 -12.66 -14.25
C PHE A 319 -16.57 -14.13 -14.57
N THR A 320 -15.68 -14.74 -13.78
CA THR A 320 -15.53 -16.20 -13.75
C THR A 320 -16.49 -16.75 -12.69
N LEU A 321 -17.69 -17.14 -13.11
CA LEU A 321 -18.73 -17.66 -12.23
C LEU A 321 -18.57 -19.15 -11.92
N ASP A 322 -17.75 -19.87 -12.70
CA ASP A 322 -17.47 -21.30 -12.55
C ASP A 322 -16.33 -21.50 -11.56
N TYR A 323 -16.62 -22.04 -10.38
CA TYR A 323 -15.66 -22.27 -9.29
C TYR A 323 -14.60 -23.34 -9.60
N THR A 324 -14.79 -24.13 -10.65
CA THR A 324 -13.82 -25.14 -11.08
C THR A 324 -12.70 -24.56 -11.93
N LYS A 325 -12.83 -23.29 -12.31
CA LYS A 325 -11.84 -22.54 -13.12
C LYS A 325 -11.07 -21.55 -12.27
N ASP A 326 -9.82 -21.35 -12.61
CA ASP A 326 -9.01 -20.29 -12.04
C ASP A 326 -9.65 -18.94 -12.35
N SER A 327 -9.98 -18.18 -11.30
CA SER A 327 -10.52 -16.83 -11.43
C SER A 327 -9.42 -15.80 -11.22
N PRO A 328 -9.35 -14.74 -12.03
CA PRO A 328 -8.42 -13.65 -11.84
C PRO A 328 -8.71 -12.84 -10.59
N VAL A 329 -9.89 -13.02 -9.99
CA VAL A 329 -10.32 -12.33 -8.77
C VAL A 329 -10.91 -13.30 -7.75
N LYS A 330 -10.82 -12.92 -6.46
CA LYS A 330 -11.34 -13.71 -5.35
C LYS A 330 -12.86 -13.54 -5.19
N TYR A 331 -13.36 -12.31 -5.35
CA TYR A 331 -14.77 -11.96 -5.18
C TYR A 331 -15.30 -11.17 -6.38
N ASN A 332 -16.51 -11.51 -6.81
CA ASN A 332 -17.25 -10.83 -7.86
C ASN A 332 -18.39 -10.02 -7.24
N PHE A 333 -18.40 -8.71 -7.44
CA PHE A 333 -19.48 -7.82 -7.04
C PHE A 333 -20.28 -7.43 -8.28
N ILE A 334 -21.41 -8.08 -8.47
CA ILE A 334 -22.32 -7.88 -9.62
C ILE A 334 -23.13 -6.62 -9.33
N PHE A 335 -22.83 -5.51 -10.00
CA PHE A 335 -23.58 -4.27 -9.85
C PHE A 335 -24.93 -4.44 -10.54
N ASP A 336 -26.05 -4.41 -9.77
CA ASP A 336 -27.38 -4.76 -10.26
C ASP A 336 -27.83 -3.87 -11.41
N LYS A 337 -28.09 -4.50 -12.54
CA LYS A 337 -28.67 -3.91 -13.73
C LYS A 337 -29.70 -4.86 -14.34
N PRO A 338 -30.70 -4.37 -15.08
CA PRO A 338 -31.77 -5.23 -15.64
C PRO A 338 -31.23 -6.38 -16.50
N TRP A 339 -30.12 -6.18 -17.22
CA TRP A 339 -29.50 -7.18 -18.11
C TRP A 339 -28.73 -8.29 -17.39
N ASN A 340 -28.45 -8.15 -16.09
CA ASN A 340 -27.69 -9.16 -15.35
C ASN A 340 -28.53 -9.90 -14.28
N ARG A 341 -29.81 -9.59 -14.13
CA ARG A 341 -30.70 -10.16 -13.09
C ARG A 341 -31.02 -11.64 -13.28
N SER A 342 -30.77 -12.20 -14.46
CA SER A 342 -30.90 -13.64 -14.71
C SER A 342 -29.85 -14.51 -13.99
N VAL A 343 -28.72 -13.91 -13.56
CA VAL A 343 -27.66 -14.60 -12.86
C VAL A 343 -27.90 -14.57 -11.36
N GLN A 344 -27.85 -15.75 -10.73
CA GLN A 344 -28.00 -15.88 -9.29
C GLN A 344 -26.69 -15.62 -8.59
N GLU A 345 -26.75 -14.90 -7.49
CA GLU A 345 -25.68 -14.76 -6.51
C GLU A 345 -25.56 -16.04 -5.66
N ASP A 346 -24.38 -16.27 -5.10
CA ASP A 346 -24.16 -17.40 -4.18
C ASP A 346 -23.80 -16.92 -2.76
N ASN A 347 -23.61 -15.62 -2.58
CA ASN A 347 -23.25 -14.97 -1.32
C ASN A 347 -21.97 -15.52 -0.63
N THR A 348 -21.12 -16.19 -1.40
CA THR A 348 -19.82 -16.69 -0.95
C THR A 348 -18.68 -16.08 -1.75
N LYS A 349 -18.83 -16.02 -3.07
CA LYS A 349 -17.88 -15.43 -4.02
C LYS A 349 -18.52 -14.42 -4.95
N ASN A 350 -19.79 -14.63 -5.32
CA ASN A 350 -20.57 -13.78 -6.21
C ASN A 350 -21.65 -13.08 -5.40
N PHE A 351 -21.49 -11.77 -5.24
CA PHE A 351 -22.40 -10.92 -4.49
C PHE A 351 -23.07 -9.93 -5.42
N ARG A 352 -24.39 -9.79 -5.31
CA ARG A 352 -25.12 -8.72 -5.98
C ARG A 352 -25.15 -7.48 -5.11
N VAL A 353 -24.89 -6.33 -5.69
CA VAL A 353 -24.88 -5.03 -5.02
C VAL A 353 -25.75 -4.05 -5.80
N HIS A 354 -26.61 -3.30 -5.10
CA HIS A 354 -27.58 -2.39 -5.69
C HIS A 354 -27.12 -0.93 -5.63
N GLY A 355 -25.98 -0.67 -5.01
CA GLY A 355 -25.40 0.66 -4.91
C GLY A 355 -24.08 0.69 -4.15
N TRP A 356 -23.46 1.85 -4.12
CA TRP A 356 -22.14 2.05 -3.54
C TRP A 356 -22.11 1.89 -2.01
N ASP A 357 -23.21 2.17 -1.30
CA ASP A 357 -23.27 1.94 0.16
C ASP A 357 -23.17 0.45 0.48
N GLU A 358 -23.86 -0.41 -0.27
CA GLU A 358 -23.79 -1.86 -0.10
C GLU A 358 -22.40 -2.42 -0.39
N ILE A 359 -21.70 -1.89 -1.39
CA ILE A 359 -20.31 -2.26 -1.70
C ILE A 359 -19.41 -2.02 -0.48
N TYR A 360 -19.50 -0.84 0.14
CA TYR A 360 -18.67 -0.51 1.29
C TYR A 360 -18.95 -1.41 2.49
N GLU A 361 -20.24 -1.61 2.80
CA GLU A 361 -20.66 -2.48 3.91
C GLU A 361 -20.26 -3.94 3.70
N LEU A 362 -20.33 -4.42 2.44
CA LEU A 362 -20.00 -5.79 2.11
C LEU A 362 -18.49 -6.03 2.23
N ILE A 363 -17.67 -5.13 1.73
CA ILE A 363 -16.21 -5.22 1.85
C ILE A 363 -15.80 -5.27 3.33
N ASP A 364 -16.43 -4.47 4.19
CA ASP A 364 -16.11 -4.42 5.62
C ASP A 364 -16.53 -5.70 6.38
N LYS A 365 -17.44 -6.49 5.81
CA LYS A 365 -17.91 -7.79 6.36
C LYS A 365 -17.14 -9.00 5.87
N LEU A 366 -16.33 -8.88 4.82
CA LEU A 366 -15.53 -9.98 4.31
C LEU A 366 -14.37 -10.26 5.26
N GLU A 367 -14.41 -11.41 5.97
CA GLU A 367 -13.44 -11.78 7.00
C GLU A 367 -12.00 -11.84 6.53
N ASP A 368 -11.79 -12.08 5.25
CA ASP A 368 -10.47 -12.18 4.61
C ASP A 368 -10.13 -10.95 3.74
N PHE A 369 -10.79 -9.83 4.00
CA PHE A 369 -10.59 -8.61 3.20
C PHE A 369 -10.20 -7.40 4.03
#